data_b23caa873013683fb9d2f1622df32706
#
_entry.id   b23caa873013683fb9d2f1622df32706
#
_cell.length_a   1.000
_cell.length_b   1.000
_cell.length_c   1.000
_cell.angle_alpha   90.00
_cell.angle_beta   90.00
_cell.angle_gamma   90.00
#
_symmetry.space_group_name_H-M   'P 1'
#
loop_
_entity.id
_entity.type
_entity.pdbx_description
1 polymer ?
#
loop_
_entity_poly.entity_id
_entity_poly.type
_entity_poly.pdbx_seq_one_letter_code
_entity_poly.pdbx_strand_id
1 'polypeptide(L)'
;MYSEIILTMKKALIVILLLVLVGGYFFAGYTVYSQAALVECAVPEVDQNNKPDNFSLSDKNVLWDPSEYFVNDYDIVSIEIPDENITLDSWWMDAQNNNGPTVLVLHGLGSSKHSPDMLLAAGMLNKNGFNVLAVDFRDHGDSTCEDGFHSAGQKESDDVVASLNWIINEKGISPNNIGIYGSSLGALVGLLTPAKSNNFSALAVLDAPFDFETLVREELIYQGFPELLWTPLYHYVLIFEGVDLLANNPEDSLKSSNKQPILIFNGMDNDRVLSHHTDDLIKSANEIGIELEINRYQELGHTRVLYDYPKEFSIKLVQFFTKNLS
;
A
#
# COMPACT_ATOMS: atom_id res chain seq x y z
N MET A 1 51.76 -2.62 38.33
CA MET A 1 51.92 -1.58 37.28
C MET A 1 51.86 -2.16 35.86
N TYR A 2 52.79 -3.08 35.43
CA TYR A 2 52.77 -3.61 34.05
C TYR A 2 51.53 -4.49 33.75
N SER A 3 51.10 -5.34 34.69
CA SER A 3 49.88 -6.16 34.58
C SER A 3 48.58 -5.35 34.53
N GLU A 4 48.52 -4.23 35.22
CA GLU A 4 47.35 -3.33 35.22
C GLU A 4 47.22 -2.57 33.89
N ILE A 5 48.35 -2.16 33.32
CA ILE A 5 48.37 -1.50 31.99
C ILE A 5 47.88 -2.49 30.93
N ILE A 6 48.36 -3.73 30.93
CA ILE A 6 47.93 -4.78 30.00
C ILE A 6 46.43 -5.07 30.16
N LEU A 7 45.92 -5.13 31.37
CA LEU A 7 44.49 -5.35 31.64
C LEU A 7 43.63 -4.20 31.13
N THR A 8 44.08 -2.95 31.32
CA THR A 8 43.41 -1.75 30.84
C THR A 8 43.37 -1.71 29.31
N MET A 9 44.51 -2.04 28.65
CA MET A 9 44.58 -2.12 27.19
C MET A 9 43.64 -3.20 26.62
N LYS A 10 43.57 -4.40 27.26
CA LYS A 10 42.63 -5.46 26.86
C LYS A 10 41.16 -5.00 26.97
N LYS A 11 40.81 -4.35 28.09
CA LYS A 11 39.46 -3.80 28.26
C LYS A 11 39.10 -2.74 27.19
N ALA A 12 40.05 -1.83 26.93
CA ALA A 12 39.86 -0.82 25.87
C ALA A 12 39.68 -1.47 24.50
N LEU A 13 40.47 -2.49 24.16
CA LEU A 13 40.34 -3.22 22.89
C LEU A 13 38.98 -3.92 22.76
N ILE A 14 38.50 -4.56 23.86
CA ILE A 14 37.16 -5.19 23.86
C ILE A 14 36.07 -4.14 23.65
N VAL A 15 36.15 -2.99 24.30
CA VAL A 15 35.18 -1.90 24.13
C VAL A 15 35.17 -1.39 22.69
N ILE A 16 36.35 -1.16 22.10
CA ILE A 16 36.48 -0.75 20.70
C ILE A 16 35.89 -1.81 19.78
N LEU A 17 36.17 -3.08 19.99
CA LEU A 17 35.60 -4.16 19.17
C LEU A 17 34.08 -4.19 19.27
N LEU A 18 33.51 -4.04 20.46
CA LEU A 18 32.05 -3.96 20.63
C LEU A 18 31.44 -2.76 19.92
N LEU A 19 32.08 -1.60 20.01
CA LEU A 19 31.62 -0.40 19.29
C LEU A 19 31.63 -0.59 17.77
N VAL A 20 32.67 -1.23 17.23
CA VAL A 20 32.77 -1.57 15.80
C VAL A 20 31.68 -2.56 15.40
N LEU A 21 31.41 -3.58 16.21
CA LEU A 21 30.36 -4.57 15.91
C LEU A 21 28.97 -3.94 15.97
N VAL A 22 28.67 -3.14 16.98
CA VAL A 22 27.39 -2.42 17.10
C VAL A 22 27.25 -1.39 15.97
N GLY A 23 28.28 -0.62 15.68
CA GLY A 23 28.28 0.33 14.56
C GLY A 23 28.06 -0.35 13.21
N GLY A 24 28.75 -1.48 12.96
CA GLY A 24 28.56 -2.29 11.74
C GLY A 24 27.15 -2.88 11.63
N TYR A 25 26.58 -3.30 12.74
CA TYR A 25 25.20 -3.81 12.80
C TYR A 25 24.18 -2.74 12.35
N PHE A 26 24.21 -1.55 12.94
CA PHE A 26 23.30 -0.47 12.56
C PHE A 26 23.61 0.13 11.20
N PHE A 27 24.87 0.14 10.78
CA PHE A 27 25.24 0.54 9.43
C PHE A 27 24.66 -0.40 8.38
N ALA A 28 24.64 -1.70 8.62
CA ALA A 28 23.98 -2.68 7.75
C ALA A 28 22.46 -2.42 7.69
N GLY A 29 21.82 -2.16 8.83
CA GLY A 29 20.39 -1.79 8.90
C GLY A 29 20.08 -0.53 8.11
N TYR A 30 20.86 0.53 8.31
CA TYR A 30 20.75 1.78 7.55
C TYR A 30 20.90 1.56 6.04
N THR A 31 21.88 0.76 5.62
CA THR A 31 22.14 0.52 4.20
C THR A 31 20.94 -0.16 3.52
N VAL A 32 20.34 -1.14 4.18
CA VAL A 32 19.14 -1.81 3.67
C VAL A 32 17.95 -0.85 3.66
N TYR A 33 17.72 -0.14 4.76
CA TYR A 33 16.63 0.83 4.89
C TYR A 33 16.67 1.89 3.79
N SER A 34 17.84 2.51 3.60
CA SER A 34 18.03 3.57 2.61
C SER A 34 17.85 3.11 1.15
N GLN A 35 17.84 1.80 0.89
CA GLN A 35 17.58 1.24 -0.44
C GLN A 35 16.17 0.68 -0.58
N ALA A 36 15.65 0.01 0.45
CA ALA A 36 14.37 -0.68 0.39
C ALA A 36 13.18 0.23 0.70
N ALA A 37 13.36 1.22 1.58
CA ALA A 37 12.27 2.09 2.03
C ALA A 37 12.23 3.46 1.33
N LEU A 38 13.29 3.81 0.56
CA LEU A 38 13.33 5.07 -0.16
C LEU A 38 12.25 5.10 -1.24
N VAL A 39 11.50 6.19 -1.27
CA VAL A 39 10.53 6.49 -2.32
C VAL A 39 10.84 7.87 -2.92
N GLU A 40 10.52 8.04 -4.19
CA GLU A 40 10.63 9.33 -4.83
C GLU A 40 9.44 10.18 -4.40
N CYS A 41 9.71 11.35 -3.79
CA CYS A 41 8.68 12.34 -3.45
C CYS A 41 8.19 13.05 -4.72
N ALA A 42 7.81 12.31 -5.73
CA ALA A 42 7.38 12.83 -7.02
C ALA A 42 6.57 11.78 -7.78
N VAL A 43 5.82 12.23 -8.77
CA VAL A 43 5.20 11.34 -9.75
C VAL A 43 6.32 10.67 -10.57
N PRO A 44 6.34 9.32 -10.71
CA PRO A 44 7.31 8.64 -11.55
C PRO A 44 7.35 9.22 -12.96
N GLU A 45 8.55 9.38 -13.54
CA GLU A 45 8.73 10.05 -14.84
C GLU A 45 7.84 9.46 -15.95
N VAL A 46 7.67 8.13 -15.95
CA VAL A 46 6.84 7.41 -16.93
C VAL A 46 5.35 7.74 -16.81
N ASP A 47 4.90 8.21 -15.64
CA ASP A 47 3.49 8.49 -15.34
C ASP A 47 3.15 9.98 -15.27
N GLN A 48 4.12 10.89 -15.39
CA GLN A 48 3.93 12.34 -15.21
C GLN A 48 2.85 12.97 -16.10
N ASN A 49 2.60 12.38 -17.26
CA ASN A 49 1.59 12.87 -18.20
C ASN A 49 0.23 12.15 -18.06
N ASN A 50 0.15 11.13 -17.23
CA ASN A 50 -1.07 10.38 -17.01
C ASN A 50 -2.02 11.15 -16.07
N LYS A 51 -3.28 11.20 -16.48
CA LYS A 51 -4.38 11.85 -15.74
C LYS A 51 -5.66 11.04 -15.97
N PRO A 52 -6.72 11.26 -15.18
CA PRO A 52 -7.98 10.54 -15.35
C PRO A 52 -8.57 10.64 -16.77
N ASP A 53 -8.40 11.77 -17.43
CA ASP A 53 -8.91 12.05 -18.78
C ASP A 53 -8.00 11.59 -19.93
N ASN A 54 -6.74 11.22 -19.60
CA ASN A 54 -5.79 10.75 -20.59
C ASN A 54 -4.60 10.02 -19.94
N PHE A 55 -4.47 8.74 -20.18
CA PHE A 55 -3.30 7.94 -19.72
C PHE A 55 -2.92 6.86 -20.74
N SER A 56 -1.68 6.40 -20.66
CA SER A 56 -1.10 5.42 -21.57
C SER A 56 -0.77 4.11 -20.85
N LEU A 57 -0.92 3.00 -21.58
CA LEU A 57 -0.48 1.67 -21.16
C LEU A 57 0.78 1.19 -21.90
N SER A 58 1.48 2.07 -22.59
CA SER A 58 2.59 1.71 -23.47
C SER A 58 3.77 1.03 -22.76
N ASP A 59 3.99 1.36 -21.49
CA ASP A 59 5.01 0.75 -20.62
C ASP A 59 4.59 -0.60 -20.02
N LYS A 60 3.30 -0.95 -20.10
CA LYS A 60 2.74 -2.19 -19.53
C LYS A 60 2.72 -3.38 -20.50
N ASN A 61 3.24 -3.20 -21.73
CA ASN A 61 3.25 -4.23 -22.79
C ASN A 61 1.84 -4.76 -23.11
N VAL A 62 0.85 -3.89 -23.15
CA VAL A 62 -0.51 -4.21 -23.58
C VAL A 62 -0.86 -3.47 -24.87
N LEU A 63 -1.77 -4.07 -25.68
CA LEU A 63 -2.08 -3.57 -27.03
C LEU A 63 -3.51 -2.98 -27.15
N TRP A 64 -4.28 -2.96 -26.05
CA TRP A 64 -5.62 -2.42 -26.07
C TRP A 64 -5.64 -0.95 -25.64
N ASP A 65 -6.65 -0.21 -26.14
CA ASP A 65 -6.82 1.21 -25.89
C ASP A 65 -7.60 1.44 -24.58
N PRO A 66 -7.02 2.14 -23.56
CA PRO A 66 -7.69 2.41 -22.30
C PRO A 66 -8.74 3.53 -22.35
N SER A 67 -8.97 4.18 -23.49
CA SER A 67 -9.81 5.38 -23.58
C SER A 67 -11.26 5.18 -23.12
N GLU A 68 -11.78 3.93 -23.12
CA GLU A 68 -13.11 3.63 -22.56
C GLU A 68 -13.18 3.90 -21.05
N TYR A 69 -12.04 3.93 -20.35
CA TYR A 69 -11.92 4.18 -18.91
C TYR A 69 -11.52 5.62 -18.55
N PHE A 70 -11.35 6.51 -19.56
CA PHE A 70 -11.02 7.90 -19.28
C PHE A 70 -12.16 8.64 -18.59
N VAL A 71 -11.85 9.38 -17.53
CA VAL A 71 -12.79 10.21 -16.78
C VAL A 71 -12.46 11.67 -17.02
N ASN A 72 -13.33 12.37 -17.77
CA ASN A 72 -13.06 13.77 -18.18
C ASN A 72 -13.34 14.80 -17.07
N ASP A 73 -14.28 14.48 -16.16
CA ASP A 73 -14.68 15.38 -15.09
C ASP A 73 -14.11 14.87 -13.76
N TYR A 74 -13.13 15.58 -13.24
CA TYR A 74 -12.53 15.30 -11.95
C TYR A 74 -12.00 16.58 -11.28
N ASP A 75 -12.00 16.61 -9.96
CA ASP A 75 -11.46 17.69 -9.16
C ASP A 75 -10.12 17.27 -8.53
N ILE A 76 -9.17 18.20 -8.46
CA ILE A 76 -7.98 18.04 -7.63
C ILE A 76 -8.36 18.50 -6.22
N VAL A 77 -8.16 17.64 -5.25
CA VAL A 77 -8.51 17.90 -3.85
C VAL A 77 -7.31 17.66 -2.95
N SER A 78 -7.17 18.52 -1.94
CA SER A 78 -6.13 18.43 -0.92
C SER A 78 -6.75 17.96 0.39
N ILE A 79 -6.16 16.95 1.01
CA ILE A 79 -6.62 16.39 2.28
C ILE A 79 -5.54 16.63 3.33
N GLU A 80 -5.84 17.46 4.32
CA GLU A 80 -4.92 17.75 5.41
C GLU A 80 -5.00 16.63 6.47
N ILE A 81 -3.83 16.19 6.96
CA ILE A 81 -3.73 15.33 8.14
C ILE A 81 -3.48 16.24 9.33
N PRO A 82 -4.47 16.34 10.25
CA PRO A 82 -4.34 17.19 11.41
C PRO A 82 -3.08 16.85 12.24
N ASP A 83 -2.40 17.90 12.71
CA ASP A 83 -1.24 17.82 13.61
C ASP A 83 0.07 17.24 13.00
N GLU A 84 0.08 16.79 11.74
CA GLU A 84 1.29 16.22 11.11
C GLU A 84 1.92 17.13 10.05
N ASN A 85 1.26 18.22 9.66
CA ASN A 85 1.68 19.11 8.57
C ASN A 85 1.84 18.37 7.22
N ILE A 86 1.03 17.35 7.01
CA ILE A 86 0.92 16.54 5.80
C ILE A 86 -0.33 16.95 5.03
N THR A 87 -0.18 17.14 3.74
CA THR A 87 -1.28 17.35 2.80
C THR A 87 -1.21 16.27 1.72
N LEU A 88 -2.26 15.47 1.59
CA LEU A 88 -2.39 14.50 0.52
C LEU A 88 -3.02 15.16 -0.69
N ASP A 89 -2.43 14.94 -1.86
CA ASP A 89 -3.00 15.33 -3.14
C ASP A 89 -3.84 14.18 -3.70
N SER A 90 -5.03 14.48 -4.19
CA SER A 90 -6.01 13.47 -4.59
C SER A 90 -6.83 13.93 -5.79
N TRP A 91 -7.37 12.97 -6.51
CA TRP A 91 -8.41 13.21 -7.52
C TRP A 91 -9.76 12.69 -7.06
N TRP A 92 -10.73 13.59 -7.04
CA TRP A 92 -12.14 13.24 -6.83
C TRP A 92 -12.86 13.17 -8.16
N MET A 93 -13.55 12.06 -8.42
CA MET A 93 -14.34 11.80 -9.60
C MET A 93 -15.80 11.52 -9.18
N ASP A 94 -16.71 12.44 -9.50
CA ASP A 94 -18.12 12.24 -9.18
C ASP A 94 -18.75 11.12 -10.04
N ALA A 95 -19.61 10.32 -9.44
CA ALA A 95 -20.47 9.41 -10.18
C ALA A 95 -21.43 10.19 -11.08
N GLN A 96 -21.72 9.66 -12.25
CA GLN A 96 -22.61 10.33 -13.23
C GLN A 96 -23.98 10.73 -12.65
N ASN A 97 -24.45 10.08 -11.58
CA ASN A 97 -25.73 10.32 -10.92
C ASN A 97 -25.62 11.03 -9.57
N ASN A 98 -24.50 11.63 -9.22
CA ASN A 98 -24.19 12.44 -8.03
C ASN A 98 -24.49 11.81 -6.65
N ASN A 99 -25.02 10.58 -6.56
CA ASN A 99 -25.36 9.89 -5.31
C ASN A 99 -24.85 8.44 -5.29
N GLY A 100 -23.84 8.12 -6.09
CA GLY A 100 -23.26 6.79 -6.12
C GLY A 100 -22.47 6.47 -4.85
N PRO A 101 -22.29 5.19 -4.53
CA PRO A 101 -21.32 4.79 -3.50
C PRO A 101 -19.92 5.21 -3.92
N THR A 102 -19.01 5.28 -2.96
CA THR A 102 -17.65 5.79 -3.16
C THR A 102 -16.61 4.69 -2.97
N VAL A 103 -15.61 4.67 -3.82
CA VAL A 103 -14.43 3.80 -3.62
C VAL A 103 -13.17 4.67 -3.50
N LEU A 104 -12.46 4.49 -2.39
CA LEU A 104 -11.12 5.01 -2.17
C LEU A 104 -10.12 4.09 -2.86
N VAL A 105 -9.26 4.63 -3.73
CA VAL A 105 -8.29 3.87 -4.54
C VAL A 105 -6.87 4.16 -4.05
N LEU A 106 -6.12 3.10 -3.70
CA LEU A 106 -4.82 3.14 -3.03
C LEU A 106 -3.73 2.51 -3.90
N HIS A 107 -2.68 3.28 -4.22
CA HIS A 107 -1.60 2.86 -5.10
C HIS A 107 -0.54 1.96 -4.42
N GLY A 108 0.29 1.31 -5.23
CA GLY A 108 1.42 0.49 -4.79
C GLY A 108 2.65 1.30 -4.39
N LEU A 109 3.69 0.60 -3.88
CA LEU A 109 4.97 1.20 -3.52
C LEU A 109 5.69 1.79 -4.76
N GLY A 110 6.25 2.99 -4.60
CA GLY A 110 6.97 3.69 -5.68
C GLY A 110 6.07 4.08 -6.86
N SER A 111 4.76 4.14 -6.63
CA SER A 111 3.72 4.49 -7.59
C SER A 111 3.00 5.77 -7.12
N SER A 112 1.93 6.15 -7.81
CA SER A 112 1.10 7.30 -7.46
C SER A 112 -0.31 7.14 -8.03
N LYS A 113 -1.21 8.08 -7.74
CA LYS A 113 -2.53 8.15 -8.39
C LYS A 113 -2.44 8.27 -9.91
N HIS A 114 -1.29 8.72 -10.45
CA HIS A 114 -1.03 8.83 -11.89
C HIS A 114 -0.73 7.49 -12.57
N SER A 115 -0.49 6.42 -11.81
CA SER A 115 -0.12 5.15 -12.43
C SER A 115 -1.31 4.50 -13.18
N PRO A 116 -1.03 3.82 -14.29
CA PRO A 116 -2.08 3.27 -15.15
C PRO A 116 -3.01 2.28 -14.45
N ASP A 117 -2.52 1.51 -13.48
CA ASP A 117 -3.35 0.57 -12.72
C ASP A 117 -4.37 1.30 -11.82
N MET A 118 -3.98 2.42 -11.21
CA MET A 118 -4.89 3.26 -10.43
C MET A 118 -5.94 3.92 -11.32
N LEU A 119 -5.50 4.48 -12.45
CA LEU A 119 -6.39 5.15 -13.40
C LEU A 119 -7.37 4.18 -14.06
N LEU A 120 -6.93 2.96 -14.37
CA LEU A 120 -7.81 1.91 -14.87
C LEU A 120 -8.87 1.53 -13.81
N ALA A 121 -8.45 1.23 -12.59
CA ALA A 121 -9.39 0.87 -11.52
C ALA A 121 -10.38 2.02 -11.25
N ALA A 122 -9.89 3.26 -11.16
CA ALA A 122 -10.70 4.45 -10.97
C ALA A 122 -11.71 4.64 -12.11
N GLY A 123 -11.26 4.54 -13.37
CA GLY A 123 -12.10 4.65 -14.54
C GLY A 123 -13.15 3.53 -14.62
N MET A 124 -12.77 2.28 -14.35
CA MET A 124 -13.69 1.14 -14.30
C MET A 124 -14.82 1.37 -13.29
N LEU A 125 -14.49 1.85 -12.10
CA LEU A 125 -15.46 2.16 -11.06
C LEU A 125 -16.34 3.35 -11.43
N ASN A 126 -15.73 4.47 -11.86
CA ASN A 126 -16.48 5.70 -12.19
C ASN A 126 -17.47 5.51 -13.34
N LYS A 127 -17.05 4.83 -14.43
CA LYS A 127 -17.93 4.48 -15.56
C LYS A 127 -19.11 3.59 -15.16
N ASN A 128 -19.02 2.91 -14.03
CA ASN A 128 -20.08 2.05 -13.48
C ASN A 128 -20.84 2.68 -12.31
N GLY A 129 -20.75 4.00 -12.13
CA GLY A 129 -21.62 4.76 -11.23
C GLY A 129 -21.08 4.93 -9.81
N PHE A 130 -19.79 4.70 -9.56
CA PHE A 130 -19.15 4.99 -8.30
C PHE A 130 -18.49 6.38 -8.31
N ASN A 131 -18.57 7.11 -7.20
CA ASN A 131 -17.61 8.14 -6.94
C ASN A 131 -16.25 7.49 -6.65
N VAL A 132 -15.17 8.15 -7.02
CA VAL A 132 -13.82 7.66 -6.77
C VAL A 132 -12.98 8.76 -6.14
N LEU A 133 -12.26 8.41 -5.08
CA LEU A 133 -11.16 9.22 -4.56
C LEU A 133 -9.85 8.43 -4.81
N ALA A 134 -9.02 8.92 -5.72
CA ALA A 134 -7.68 8.39 -5.93
C ALA A 134 -6.67 9.28 -5.21
N VAL A 135 -5.93 8.73 -4.25
CA VAL A 135 -5.04 9.49 -3.35
C VAL A 135 -3.58 9.11 -3.57
N ASP A 136 -2.69 10.10 -3.52
CA ASP A 136 -1.27 9.86 -3.29
C ASP A 136 -1.02 9.74 -1.78
N PHE A 137 -0.36 8.67 -1.34
CA PHE A 137 0.15 8.59 0.02
C PHE A 137 1.22 9.66 0.28
N ARG A 138 1.48 9.97 1.57
CA ARG A 138 2.66 10.78 1.94
C ARG A 138 3.91 10.25 1.25
N ASP A 139 4.86 11.11 0.96
CA ASP A 139 6.12 10.80 0.28
C ASP A 139 5.99 10.27 -1.16
N HIS A 140 4.77 10.20 -1.71
CA HIS A 140 4.52 9.75 -3.08
C HIS A 140 3.80 10.81 -3.89
N GLY A 141 4.01 10.77 -5.21
CA GLY A 141 3.27 11.58 -6.19
C GLY A 141 3.34 13.09 -5.91
N ASP A 142 2.17 13.72 -5.81
CA ASP A 142 2.02 15.16 -5.57
C ASP A 142 1.76 15.48 -4.08
N SER A 143 1.71 14.48 -3.20
CA SER A 143 1.51 14.65 -1.76
C SER A 143 2.75 15.19 -1.06
N THR A 144 2.59 15.65 0.19
CA THR A 144 3.71 16.16 0.99
C THR A 144 4.81 15.12 1.11
N CYS A 145 6.03 15.52 0.79
CA CYS A 145 7.24 14.80 1.10
C CYS A 145 7.60 15.03 2.57
N GLU A 146 7.42 14.02 3.42
CA GLU A 146 7.73 14.06 4.85
C GLU A 146 9.22 13.79 5.07
N ASP A 147 9.66 12.61 4.67
CA ASP A 147 11.05 12.16 4.86
C ASP A 147 11.60 11.37 3.65
N GLY A 148 10.76 11.04 2.67
CA GLY A 148 11.12 10.27 1.48
C GLY A 148 11.21 8.77 1.70
N PHE A 149 10.60 8.25 2.79
CA PHE A 149 10.62 6.83 3.10
C PHE A 149 9.21 6.31 3.41
N HIS A 150 8.85 5.15 2.83
CA HIS A 150 7.61 4.51 3.25
C HIS A 150 7.76 3.80 4.60
N SER A 151 6.68 3.76 5.35
CA SER A 151 6.64 3.18 6.70
C SER A 151 6.05 1.77 6.73
N ALA A 152 5.99 1.07 5.60
CA ALA A 152 5.35 -0.24 5.49
C ALA A 152 3.86 -0.24 5.84
N GLY A 153 3.18 0.83 5.53
CA GLY A 153 1.75 1.00 5.82
C GLY A 153 1.43 1.56 7.20
N GLN A 154 2.41 1.77 8.08
CA GLN A 154 2.16 2.25 9.45
C GLN A 154 1.62 3.68 9.44
N LYS A 155 2.30 4.61 8.76
CA LYS A 155 1.87 6.00 8.58
C LYS A 155 0.85 6.12 7.43
N GLU A 156 1.03 5.37 6.33
CA GLU A 156 0.13 5.40 5.17
C GLU A 156 -1.30 4.97 5.54
N SER A 157 -1.49 4.16 6.58
CA SER A 157 -2.83 3.86 7.09
C SER A 157 -3.50 5.06 7.78
N ASP A 158 -2.74 6.05 8.27
CA ASP A 158 -3.30 7.33 8.76
C ASP A 158 -3.77 8.20 7.58
N ASP A 159 -3.07 8.13 6.44
CA ASP A 159 -3.50 8.79 5.19
C ASP A 159 -4.85 8.24 4.72
N VAL A 160 -5.06 6.93 4.82
CA VAL A 160 -6.35 6.31 4.52
C VAL A 160 -7.45 6.78 5.47
N VAL A 161 -7.16 6.85 6.77
CA VAL A 161 -8.14 7.36 7.77
C VAL A 161 -8.52 8.81 7.47
N ALA A 162 -7.53 9.66 7.13
CA ALA A 162 -7.78 11.05 6.75
C ALA A 162 -8.65 11.13 5.48
N SER A 163 -8.36 10.29 4.48
CA SER A 163 -9.14 10.21 3.23
C SER A 163 -10.58 9.75 3.47
N LEU A 164 -10.80 8.73 4.31
CA LEU A 164 -12.14 8.29 4.70
C LEU A 164 -12.92 9.40 5.43
N ASN A 165 -12.28 10.10 6.35
CA ASN A 165 -12.89 11.21 7.06
C ASN A 165 -13.23 12.36 6.12
N TRP A 166 -12.39 12.66 5.14
CA TRP A 166 -12.67 13.66 4.11
C TRP A 166 -13.91 13.28 3.29
N ILE A 167 -14.03 12.02 2.83
CA ILE A 167 -15.21 11.52 2.10
C ILE A 167 -16.48 11.72 2.95
N ILE A 168 -16.41 11.38 4.24
CA ILE A 168 -17.57 11.49 5.15
C ILE A 168 -17.94 12.94 5.39
N ASN A 169 -16.97 13.80 5.71
CA ASN A 169 -17.22 15.16 6.17
C ASN A 169 -17.50 16.13 5.02
N GLU A 170 -16.73 16.05 3.92
CA GLU A 170 -16.82 17.00 2.82
C GLU A 170 -17.84 16.56 1.75
N LYS A 171 -17.99 15.26 1.54
CA LYS A 171 -18.96 14.72 0.56
C LYS A 171 -20.26 14.23 1.21
N GLY A 172 -20.30 14.11 2.54
CA GLY A 172 -21.49 13.68 3.27
C GLY A 172 -21.85 12.20 3.06
N ILE A 173 -20.89 11.37 2.65
CA ILE A 173 -21.11 9.97 2.29
C ILE A 173 -21.02 9.10 3.55
N SER A 174 -22.05 8.26 3.76
CA SER A 174 -22.07 7.32 4.88
C SER A 174 -20.99 6.25 4.75
N PRO A 175 -20.35 5.81 5.86
CA PRO A 175 -19.41 4.68 5.85
C PRO A 175 -19.96 3.41 5.18
N ASN A 176 -21.29 3.18 5.22
CA ASN A 176 -21.93 2.05 4.55
C ASN A 176 -21.84 2.11 3.01
N ASN A 177 -21.56 3.29 2.47
CA ASN A 177 -21.43 3.55 1.03
C ASN A 177 -19.98 3.77 0.62
N ILE A 178 -19.00 3.44 1.47
CA ILE A 178 -17.57 3.60 1.17
C ILE A 178 -16.92 2.23 1.08
N GLY A 179 -16.23 1.98 -0.04
CA GLY A 179 -15.33 0.86 -0.24
C GLY A 179 -13.89 1.32 -0.36
N ILE A 180 -12.97 0.39 -0.19
CA ILE A 180 -11.53 0.60 -0.42
C ILE A 180 -11.06 -0.39 -1.49
N TYR A 181 -10.35 0.08 -2.50
CA TYR A 181 -9.57 -0.75 -3.41
C TYR A 181 -8.09 -0.42 -3.25
N GLY A 182 -7.25 -1.42 -3.09
CA GLY A 182 -5.79 -1.26 -3.01
C GLY A 182 -5.03 -2.28 -3.84
N SER A 183 -3.89 -1.85 -4.37
CA SER A 183 -2.95 -2.68 -5.13
C SER A 183 -1.61 -2.75 -4.41
N SER A 184 -1.03 -3.96 -4.24
CA SER A 184 0.30 -4.14 -3.64
C SER A 184 0.41 -3.48 -2.26
N LEU A 185 1.27 -2.46 -2.07
CA LEU A 185 1.34 -1.68 -0.82
C LEU A 185 -0.03 -1.09 -0.45
N GLY A 186 -0.78 -0.53 -1.41
CA GLY A 186 -2.12 -0.01 -1.15
C GLY A 186 -3.09 -1.09 -0.65
N ALA A 187 -2.94 -2.34 -1.08
CA ALA A 187 -3.69 -3.47 -0.56
C ALA A 187 -3.28 -3.80 0.89
N LEU A 188 -1.99 -3.79 1.21
CA LEU A 188 -1.50 -3.93 2.59
C LEU A 188 -2.08 -2.83 3.49
N VAL A 189 -1.99 -1.56 3.05
CA VAL A 189 -2.53 -0.41 3.80
C VAL A 189 -4.04 -0.55 4.02
N GLY A 190 -4.79 -1.00 3.01
CA GLY A 190 -6.21 -1.33 3.12
C GLY A 190 -6.49 -2.40 4.19
N LEU A 191 -5.66 -3.45 4.26
CA LEU A 191 -5.74 -4.49 5.29
C LEU A 191 -5.35 -3.99 6.70
N LEU A 192 -4.49 -2.98 6.81
CA LEU A 192 -4.09 -2.37 8.08
C LEU A 192 -5.13 -1.34 8.59
N THR A 193 -5.97 -0.82 7.72
CA THR A 193 -6.95 0.25 8.04
C THR A 193 -7.91 -0.12 9.17
N PRO A 194 -8.48 -1.35 9.28
CA PRO A 194 -9.43 -1.71 10.34
C PRO A 194 -8.91 -1.53 11.76
N ALA A 195 -7.60 -1.61 12.00
CA ALA A 195 -7.01 -1.32 13.32
C ALA A 195 -7.15 0.14 13.74
N LYS A 196 -7.31 1.06 12.79
CA LYS A 196 -7.41 2.51 13.00
C LYS A 196 -8.80 3.06 12.74
N SER A 197 -9.52 2.53 11.75
CA SER A 197 -10.86 2.99 11.36
C SER A 197 -11.66 1.88 10.67
N ASN A 198 -12.92 1.79 11.03
CA ASN A 198 -13.92 0.92 10.38
C ASN A 198 -14.96 1.75 9.56
N ASN A 199 -14.60 2.95 9.13
CA ASN A 199 -15.48 3.86 8.38
C ASN A 199 -15.59 3.50 6.89
N PHE A 200 -15.66 2.21 6.58
CA PHE A 200 -15.89 1.66 5.25
C PHE A 200 -16.58 0.30 5.35
N SER A 201 -17.15 -0.21 4.27
CA SER A 201 -18.01 -1.41 4.28
C SER A 201 -17.50 -2.56 3.41
N ALA A 202 -16.54 -2.35 2.53
CA ALA A 202 -16.01 -3.40 1.67
C ALA A 202 -14.55 -3.09 1.29
N LEU A 203 -13.73 -4.14 1.14
CA LEU A 203 -12.32 -4.03 0.76
C LEU A 203 -12.04 -4.93 -0.45
N ALA A 204 -11.45 -4.38 -1.51
CA ALA A 204 -10.92 -5.14 -2.62
C ALA A 204 -9.40 -5.00 -2.67
N VAL A 205 -8.68 -6.11 -2.79
CA VAL A 205 -7.22 -6.15 -2.78
C VAL A 205 -6.67 -6.86 -4.00
N LEU A 206 -5.62 -6.30 -4.58
CA LEU A 206 -4.87 -6.89 -5.67
C LEU A 206 -3.44 -7.16 -5.22
N ASP A 207 -3.04 -8.44 -5.23
CA ASP A 207 -1.70 -8.92 -4.86
C ASP A 207 -1.21 -8.34 -3.51
N ALA A 208 -2.03 -8.52 -2.49
CA ALA A 208 -1.81 -7.98 -1.16
C ALA A 208 -0.70 -8.72 -0.41
N PRO A 209 0.35 -8.03 0.08
CA PRO A 209 1.18 -8.57 1.15
C PRO A 209 0.34 -8.79 2.41
N PHE A 210 0.62 -9.85 3.16
CA PHE A 210 -0.11 -10.13 4.41
C PHE A 210 0.79 -10.16 5.65
N ASP A 211 2.01 -10.69 5.51
CA ASP A 211 3.03 -10.65 6.55
C ASP A 211 4.19 -9.77 6.08
N PHE A 212 4.37 -8.63 6.75
CA PHE A 212 5.37 -7.64 6.34
C PHE A 212 6.80 -8.12 6.61
N GLU A 213 7.06 -8.81 7.73
CA GLU A 213 8.38 -9.35 8.01
C GLU A 213 8.80 -10.38 6.95
N THR A 214 7.89 -11.30 6.63
CA THR A 214 8.12 -12.31 5.58
C THR A 214 8.35 -11.65 4.23
N LEU A 215 7.52 -10.66 3.85
CA LEU A 215 7.68 -9.90 2.62
C LEU A 215 9.07 -9.26 2.50
N VAL A 216 9.56 -8.60 3.56
CA VAL A 216 10.88 -7.95 3.52
C VAL A 216 12.01 -8.97 3.42
N ARG A 217 11.89 -10.12 4.11
CA ARG A 217 12.88 -11.20 3.99
C ARG A 217 12.93 -11.77 2.58
N GLU A 218 11.79 -11.95 1.93
CA GLU A 218 11.68 -12.39 0.54
C GLU A 218 12.24 -11.36 -0.43
N GLU A 219 11.92 -10.08 -0.22
CA GLU A 219 12.48 -8.99 -1.03
C GLU A 219 14.01 -8.90 -0.90
N LEU A 220 14.57 -9.08 0.30
CA LEU A 220 16.02 -9.16 0.49
C LEU A 220 16.63 -10.30 -0.33
N ILE A 221 16.02 -11.50 -0.28
CA ILE A 221 16.49 -12.65 -1.07
C ILE A 221 16.38 -12.36 -2.57
N TYR A 222 15.26 -11.80 -3.02
CA TYR A 222 15.03 -11.43 -4.42
C TYR A 222 16.10 -10.46 -4.93
N GLN A 223 16.52 -9.50 -4.10
CA GLN A 223 17.58 -8.55 -4.42
C GLN A 223 19.01 -9.11 -4.23
N GLY A 224 19.15 -10.37 -3.81
CA GLY A 224 20.45 -11.03 -3.61
C GLY A 224 21.10 -10.72 -2.25
N PHE A 225 20.36 -10.18 -1.30
CA PHE A 225 20.82 -9.95 0.08
C PHE A 225 20.47 -11.13 1.00
N PRO A 226 21.28 -11.37 2.06
CA PRO A 226 20.91 -12.33 3.10
C PRO A 226 19.66 -11.87 3.86
N GLU A 227 18.68 -12.77 4.05
CA GLU A 227 17.47 -12.48 4.83
C GLU A 227 17.73 -12.03 6.28
N LEU A 228 18.87 -12.43 6.83
CA LEU A 228 19.29 -12.05 8.20
C LEU A 228 19.45 -10.53 8.38
N LEU A 229 19.55 -9.76 7.28
CA LEU A 229 19.61 -8.29 7.30
C LEU A 229 18.28 -7.64 7.70
N TRP A 230 17.18 -8.39 7.72
CA TRP A 230 15.92 -7.94 8.33
C TRP A 230 16.11 -7.44 9.77
N THR A 231 16.84 -8.20 10.59
CA THR A 231 16.97 -7.86 12.01
C THR A 231 17.69 -6.53 12.27
N PRO A 232 18.86 -6.23 11.66
CA PRO A 232 19.48 -4.92 11.78
C PRO A 232 18.64 -3.80 11.13
N LEU A 233 17.93 -4.08 10.02
CA LEU A 233 16.98 -3.14 9.40
C LEU A 233 15.88 -2.75 10.39
N TYR A 234 15.17 -3.72 10.93
CA TYR A 234 14.07 -3.48 11.89
C TYR A 234 14.54 -2.67 13.11
N HIS A 235 15.67 -3.06 13.73
CA HIS A 235 16.20 -2.32 14.88
C HIS A 235 16.67 -0.90 14.52
N TYR A 236 17.20 -0.71 13.30
CA TYR A 236 17.57 0.63 12.84
C TYR A 236 16.33 1.51 12.75
N VAL A 237 15.30 1.06 12.05
CA VAL A 237 14.06 1.83 11.84
C VAL A 237 13.38 2.11 13.18
N LEU A 238 13.26 1.12 14.05
CA LEU A 238 12.65 1.30 15.38
C LEU A 238 13.38 2.33 16.24
N ILE A 239 14.72 2.33 16.25
CA ILE A 239 15.52 3.15 17.17
C ILE A 239 15.80 4.55 16.60
N PHE A 240 16.09 4.66 15.31
CA PHE A 240 16.55 5.91 14.70
C PHE A 240 15.45 6.66 13.94
N GLU A 241 14.49 5.95 13.32
CA GLU A 241 13.35 6.56 12.64
C GLU A 241 12.10 6.62 13.54
N GLY A 242 12.11 5.90 14.68
CA GLY A 242 11.00 5.89 15.63
C GLY A 242 9.75 5.16 15.12
N VAL A 243 9.89 4.35 14.07
CA VAL A 243 8.78 3.60 13.46
C VAL A 243 8.90 2.12 13.82
N ASP A 244 7.89 1.58 14.47
CA ASP A 244 7.76 0.14 14.65
C ASP A 244 7.05 -0.45 13.44
N LEU A 245 7.80 -1.07 12.53
CA LEU A 245 7.27 -1.68 11.30
C LEU A 245 6.28 -2.82 11.54
N LEU A 246 6.19 -3.33 12.77
CA LEU A 246 5.32 -4.42 13.19
C LEU A 246 4.22 -3.99 14.17
N ALA A 247 4.09 -2.69 14.46
CA ALA A 247 3.12 -2.17 15.42
C ALA A 247 1.67 -2.49 15.02
N ASN A 248 1.36 -2.39 13.73
CA ASN A 248 0.11 -2.81 13.15
C ASN A 248 0.40 -3.86 12.07
N ASN A 249 -0.25 -5.02 12.15
CA ASN A 249 -0.13 -6.08 11.16
C ASN A 249 -1.52 -6.47 10.64
N PRO A 250 -1.61 -7.03 9.41
CA PRO A 250 -2.89 -7.36 8.79
C PRO A 250 -3.74 -8.33 9.61
N GLU A 251 -3.13 -9.35 10.24
CA GLU A 251 -3.88 -10.35 11.00
C GLU A 251 -4.61 -9.73 12.21
N ASP A 252 -3.92 -8.90 12.99
CA ASP A 252 -4.53 -8.25 14.16
C ASP A 252 -5.47 -7.12 13.74
N SER A 253 -5.17 -6.44 12.64
CA SER A 253 -6.07 -5.45 12.05
C SER A 253 -7.40 -6.08 11.62
N LEU A 254 -7.37 -7.22 10.94
CA LEU A 254 -8.59 -7.95 10.56
C LEU A 254 -9.41 -8.40 11.77
N LYS A 255 -8.77 -8.80 12.89
CA LYS A 255 -9.48 -9.10 14.15
C LYS A 255 -10.21 -7.88 14.72
N SER A 256 -9.72 -6.66 14.43
CA SER A 256 -10.34 -5.39 14.82
C SER A 256 -11.41 -4.90 13.86
N SER A 257 -11.60 -5.59 12.73
CA SER A 257 -12.54 -5.22 11.68
C SER A 257 -14.01 -5.48 12.08
N ASN A 258 -14.91 -4.75 11.44
CA ASN A 258 -16.36 -5.06 11.46
C ASN A 258 -16.71 -6.23 10.51
N LYS A 259 -15.72 -7.04 10.13
CA LYS A 259 -15.85 -8.16 9.18
C LYS A 259 -16.33 -7.70 7.79
N GLN A 260 -15.81 -6.57 7.34
CA GLN A 260 -16.05 -6.10 5.99
C GLN A 260 -15.69 -7.22 4.99
N PRO A 261 -16.53 -7.54 4.01
CA PRO A 261 -16.22 -8.52 2.98
C PRO A 261 -14.97 -8.11 2.19
N ILE A 262 -14.19 -9.11 1.77
CA ILE A 262 -12.95 -8.86 1.04
C ILE A 262 -13.00 -9.57 -0.32
N LEU A 263 -12.78 -8.79 -1.40
CA LEU A 263 -12.50 -9.30 -2.74
C LEU A 263 -10.99 -9.41 -2.94
N ILE A 264 -10.51 -10.59 -3.33
CA ILE A 264 -9.10 -10.85 -3.55
C ILE A 264 -8.86 -11.14 -5.03
N PHE A 265 -7.92 -10.40 -5.63
CA PHE A 265 -7.28 -10.74 -6.89
C PHE A 265 -5.82 -11.11 -6.64
N ASN A 266 -5.38 -12.25 -7.19
CA ASN A 266 -4.01 -12.74 -6.99
C ASN A 266 -3.44 -13.38 -8.24
N GLY A 267 -2.29 -12.84 -8.70
CA GLY A 267 -1.45 -13.47 -9.70
C GLY A 267 -0.59 -14.55 -9.04
N MET A 268 -0.65 -15.79 -9.51
CA MET A 268 0.04 -16.91 -8.87
C MET A 268 1.50 -17.08 -9.33
N ASP A 269 1.87 -16.46 -10.46
CA ASP A 269 3.25 -16.36 -10.96
C ASP A 269 3.91 -15.02 -10.55
N ASN A 270 3.52 -14.53 -9.37
CA ASN A 270 3.95 -13.26 -8.82
C ASN A 270 5.26 -13.47 -8.04
N ASP A 271 6.34 -12.83 -8.51
CA ASP A 271 7.69 -12.89 -7.93
C ASP A 271 7.98 -11.77 -6.92
N ARG A 272 7.05 -10.81 -6.74
CA ARG A 272 7.17 -9.69 -5.80
C ARG A 272 6.37 -9.91 -4.50
N VAL A 273 5.17 -10.42 -4.62
CA VAL A 273 4.32 -10.81 -3.49
C VAL A 273 3.91 -12.26 -3.73
N LEU A 274 4.61 -13.18 -3.08
CA LEU A 274 4.42 -14.60 -3.31
C LEU A 274 3.00 -15.05 -2.91
N SER A 275 2.47 -16.05 -3.60
CA SER A 275 1.07 -16.47 -3.48
C SER A 275 0.67 -16.96 -2.07
N HIS A 276 1.64 -17.37 -1.23
CA HIS A 276 1.37 -17.76 0.15
C HIS A 276 0.83 -16.60 1.02
N HIS A 277 1.18 -15.32 0.72
CA HIS A 277 0.56 -14.17 1.40
C HIS A 277 -0.96 -14.16 1.23
N THR A 278 -1.44 -14.53 0.03
CA THR A 278 -2.88 -14.70 -0.22
C THR A 278 -3.44 -15.91 0.54
N ASP A 279 -2.70 -17.01 0.67
CA ASP A 279 -3.12 -18.18 1.46
C ASP A 279 -3.28 -17.82 2.94
N ASP A 280 -2.35 -17.06 3.49
CA ASP A 280 -2.37 -16.60 4.88
C ASP A 280 -3.51 -15.59 5.14
N LEU A 281 -3.76 -14.67 4.19
CA LEU A 281 -4.92 -13.79 4.24
C LEU A 281 -6.24 -14.59 4.25
N ILE A 282 -6.39 -15.55 3.34
CA ILE A 282 -7.59 -16.40 3.27
C ILE A 282 -7.79 -17.19 4.56
N LYS A 283 -6.72 -17.77 5.09
CA LYS A 283 -6.76 -18.52 6.35
C LYS A 283 -7.21 -17.61 7.51
N SER A 284 -6.55 -16.48 7.71
CA SER A 284 -6.86 -15.54 8.79
C SER A 284 -8.29 -15.00 8.69
N ALA A 285 -8.72 -14.58 7.49
CA ALA A 285 -10.06 -14.07 7.25
C ALA A 285 -11.15 -15.13 7.54
N ASN A 286 -10.93 -16.40 7.14
CA ASN A 286 -11.85 -17.50 7.42
C ASN A 286 -11.95 -17.80 8.93
N GLU A 287 -10.83 -17.77 9.67
CA GLU A 287 -10.81 -17.97 11.12
C GLU A 287 -11.61 -16.91 11.86
N ILE A 288 -11.62 -15.67 11.35
CA ILE A 288 -12.37 -14.53 11.90
C ILE A 288 -13.84 -14.56 11.43
N GLY A 289 -14.14 -15.24 10.32
CA GLY A 289 -15.47 -15.29 9.70
C GLY A 289 -15.79 -14.08 8.82
N ILE A 290 -14.80 -13.59 8.09
CA ILE A 290 -14.93 -12.57 7.04
C ILE A 290 -15.37 -13.25 5.73
N GLU A 291 -16.35 -12.66 5.03
CA GLU A 291 -16.77 -13.14 3.70
C GLU A 291 -15.70 -12.82 2.66
N LEU A 292 -15.31 -13.83 1.86
CA LEU A 292 -14.28 -13.72 0.84
C LEU A 292 -14.82 -14.01 -0.56
N GLU A 293 -14.46 -13.19 -1.53
CA GLU A 293 -14.53 -13.48 -2.96
C GLU A 293 -13.10 -13.59 -3.51
N ILE A 294 -12.69 -14.78 -3.99
CA ILE A 294 -11.29 -15.08 -4.33
C ILE A 294 -11.15 -15.34 -5.83
N ASN A 295 -10.23 -14.60 -6.46
CA ASN A 295 -9.88 -14.72 -7.86
C ASN A 295 -8.38 -14.93 -8.04
N ARG A 296 -7.96 -16.12 -8.46
CA ARG A 296 -6.57 -16.50 -8.69
C ARG A 296 -6.29 -16.76 -10.17
N TYR A 297 -5.17 -16.23 -10.63
CA TYR A 297 -4.75 -16.31 -12.04
C TYR A 297 -3.39 -16.99 -12.14
N GLN A 298 -3.37 -18.22 -12.65
CA GLN A 298 -2.22 -19.14 -12.57
C GLN A 298 -0.94 -18.62 -13.22
N GLU A 299 -1.06 -17.90 -14.34
CA GLU A 299 0.08 -17.50 -15.17
C GLU A 299 0.34 -15.98 -15.10
N LEU A 300 -0.26 -15.28 -14.14
CA LEU A 300 -0.08 -13.83 -14.02
C LEU A 300 0.90 -13.46 -12.92
N GLY A 301 1.80 -12.54 -13.26
CA GLY A 301 2.71 -11.86 -12.35
C GLY A 301 2.03 -10.73 -11.58
N HIS A 302 2.85 -9.92 -10.90
CA HIS A 302 2.41 -8.83 -10.03
C HIS A 302 1.53 -7.82 -10.75
N THR A 303 0.32 -7.59 -10.23
CA THR A 303 -0.72 -6.66 -10.68
C THR A 303 -1.19 -6.84 -12.15
N ARG A 304 -0.83 -7.96 -12.78
CA ARG A 304 -1.09 -8.18 -14.22
C ARG A 304 -2.56 -8.37 -14.59
N VAL A 305 -3.40 -8.86 -13.67
CA VAL A 305 -4.80 -9.20 -14.00
C VAL A 305 -5.57 -8.00 -14.57
N LEU A 306 -5.32 -6.80 -14.06
CA LEU A 306 -5.97 -5.56 -14.47
C LEU A 306 -5.63 -5.18 -15.92
N TYR A 307 -4.44 -5.56 -16.38
CA TYR A 307 -3.96 -5.31 -17.74
C TYR A 307 -4.33 -6.43 -18.72
N ASP A 308 -4.22 -7.67 -18.30
CA ASP A 308 -4.37 -8.84 -19.18
C ASP A 308 -5.83 -9.31 -19.28
N TYR A 309 -6.63 -9.05 -18.23
CA TYR A 309 -8.07 -9.39 -18.19
C TYR A 309 -8.94 -8.20 -17.73
N PRO A 310 -8.81 -6.99 -18.37
CA PRO A 310 -9.42 -5.76 -17.87
C PRO A 310 -10.95 -5.86 -17.72
N LYS A 311 -11.63 -6.51 -18.65
CA LYS A 311 -13.09 -6.65 -18.60
C LYS A 311 -13.55 -7.57 -17.47
N GLU A 312 -12.85 -8.70 -17.27
CA GLU A 312 -13.17 -9.61 -16.18
C GLU A 312 -12.90 -8.97 -14.82
N PHE A 313 -11.76 -8.31 -14.69
CA PHE A 313 -11.40 -7.55 -13.49
C PHE A 313 -12.46 -6.48 -13.18
N SER A 314 -12.81 -5.66 -14.15
CA SER A 314 -13.83 -4.61 -14.02
C SER A 314 -15.18 -5.19 -13.57
N ILE A 315 -15.67 -6.25 -14.22
CA ILE A 315 -16.93 -6.88 -13.87
C ILE A 315 -16.94 -7.34 -12.41
N LYS A 316 -15.90 -8.06 -11.98
CA LYS A 316 -15.81 -8.59 -10.61
C LYS A 316 -15.70 -7.48 -9.57
N LEU A 317 -14.86 -6.46 -9.82
CA LEU A 317 -14.68 -5.32 -8.93
C LEU A 317 -15.99 -4.54 -8.75
N VAL A 318 -16.66 -4.22 -9.87
CA VAL A 318 -17.95 -3.50 -9.89
C VAL A 318 -19.06 -4.31 -9.20
N GLN A 319 -19.18 -5.59 -9.51
CA GLN A 319 -20.20 -6.46 -8.89
C GLN A 319 -20.00 -6.57 -7.38
N PHE A 320 -18.76 -6.72 -6.92
CA PHE A 320 -18.44 -6.79 -5.51
C PHE A 320 -18.84 -5.51 -4.77
N PHE A 321 -18.46 -4.34 -5.24
CA PHE A 321 -18.83 -3.10 -4.59
C PHE A 321 -20.33 -2.78 -4.71
N THR A 322 -20.97 -3.11 -5.85
CA THR A 322 -22.42 -2.95 -6.00
C THR A 322 -23.21 -3.81 -4.99
N LYS A 323 -22.72 -5.02 -4.69
CA LYS A 323 -23.34 -5.92 -3.72
C LYS A 323 -23.18 -5.43 -2.28
N ASN A 324 -22.05 -4.81 -1.95
CA ASN A 324 -21.63 -4.58 -0.57
C ASN A 324 -21.71 -3.11 -0.12
N LEU A 325 -21.97 -2.18 -1.03
CA LEU A 325 -22.18 -0.76 -0.74
C LEU A 325 -23.65 -0.41 -1.02
N SER A 326 -24.35 0.22 -0.05
CA SER A 326 -25.83 0.41 -0.07
C SER A 326 -26.21 1.88 -0.08
#